data_74fcdd76e31d01679c7cbc1c577c1c10
#
_entry.id   74fcdd76e31d01679c7cbc1c577c1c10
#
_cell.length_a   1.000
_cell.length_b   1.000
_cell.length_c   1.000
_cell.angle_alpha   90.00
_cell.angle_beta   90.00
_cell.angle_gamma   90.00
#
_symmetry.space_group_name_H-M   'P 1'
#
loop_
_entity.id
_entity.type
_entity.pdbx_description
1 polymer ?
#
loop_
_entity_poly.entity_id
_entity_poly.type
_entity_poly.pdbx_seq_one_letter_code
_entity_poly.pdbx_strand_id
1 'polypeptide(L)'
;MPGEGGTLPAVEYPYFPDRQHAFVWRNWTLVPAARLAEVLATSEENVNRLAASMGLRPQRGIEPYWSDARGYITVLRRNWHLLPYDQLLTLLGLTREELAWRLIEDDFLFVKLGNVKPACEPLRYRAPDERAMRGAARIDSLLGTFGREAFAREEPRFSFIEEFRRPRP
;
A
#
# COMPACT_ATOMS: atom_id res chain seq x y z
N MET A 1 8.76 11.94 -16.07
CA MET A 1 7.68 10.98 -15.71
C MET A 1 6.33 11.53 -16.13
N PRO A 2 5.35 10.69 -16.59
CA PRO A 2 4.01 11.14 -16.93
C PRO A 2 3.34 11.89 -15.77
N GLY A 3 2.79 13.10 -16.02
CA GLY A 3 2.14 13.91 -14.97
C GLY A 3 3.05 14.46 -13.88
N GLU A 4 4.36 14.40 -14.04
CA GLU A 4 5.32 14.97 -13.10
C GLU A 4 5.18 16.50 -13.01
N GLY A 5 5.28 17.06 -11.81
CA GLY A 5 5.06 18.49 -11.59
C GLY A 5 3.60 18.91 -11.47
N GLY A 6 2.67 17.95 -11.44
CA GLY A 6 1.26 18.23 -11.18
C GLY A 6 1.04 18.88 -9.81
N THR A 7 0.09 19.82 -9.75
CA THR A 7 -0.24 20.58 -8.53
C THR A 7 -1.46 20.04 -7.81
N LEU A 8 -2.15 19.03 -8.35
CA LEU A 8 -3.31 18.44 -7.70
C LEU A 8 -2.92 17.77 -6.39
N PRO A 9 -3.60 18.08 -5.28
CA PRO A 9 -3.29 17.50 -3.98
C PRO A 9 -3.56 15.98 -3.96
N ALA A 10 -2.77 15.27 -3.17
CA ALA A 10 -3.03 13.86 -2.89
C ALA A 10 -4.29 13.69 -2.05
N VAL A 11 -4.96 12.55 -2.19
CA VAL A 11 -6.10 12.17 -1.33
C VAL A 11 -5.60 11.97 0.10
N GLU A 12 -6.34 12.47 1.05
CA GLU A 12 -6.10 12.25 2.48
C GLU A 12 -6.58 10.87 2.92
N TYR A 13 -5.96 10.37 3.99
CA TYR A 13 -6.31 9.08 4.61
C TYR A 13 -6.79 9.29 6.06
N PRO A 14 -7.96 9.91 6.28
CA PRO A 14 -8.42 10.38 7.59
C PRO A 14 -8.69 9.27 8.60
N TYR A 15 -8.83 8.03 8.15
CA TYR A 15 -9.08 6.87 9.02
C TYR A 15 -7.81 6.27 9.60
N PHE A 16 -6.64 6.71 9.14
CA PHE A 16 -5.36 6.29 9.67
C PHE A 16 -4.77 7.36 10.59
N PRO A 17 -3.94 6.98 11.57
CA PRO A 17 -3.29 7.94 12.46
C PRO A 17 -2.48 9.00 11.70
N ASP A 18 -1.76 8.55 10.68
CA ASP A 18 -0.96 9.36 9.77
C ASP A 18 -0.68 8.59 8.46
N ARG A 19 0.08 9.22 7.55
CA ARG A 19 0.41 8.65 6.24
C ARG A 19 1.32 7.42 6.33
N GLN A 20 2.22 7.31 7.31
CA GLN A 20 3.10 6.15 7.44
C GLN A 20 2.31 4.91 7.90
N HIS A 21 1.32 5.05 8.79
CA HIS A 21 0.42 3.97 9.16
C HIS A 21 -0.44 3.53 7.96
N ALA A 22 -0.98 4.48 7.20
CA ALA A 22 -1.71 4.16 5.97
C ALA A 22 -0.83 3.41 4.96
N PHE A 23 0.43 3.83 4.79
CA PHE A 23 1.38 3.19 3.89
C PHE A 23 1.68 1.76 4.33
N VAL A 24 2.02 1.53 5.59
CA VAL A 24 2.31 0.19 6.11
C VAL A 24 1.08 -0.71 5.97
N TRP A 25 -0.09 -0.26 6.41
CA TRP A 25 -1.33 -1.04 6.30
C TRP A 25 -1.63 -1.48 4.87
N ARG A 26 -1.61 -0.54 3.93
CA ARG A 26 -2.00 -0.80 2.54
C ARG A 26 -1.05 -1.75 1.80
N ASN A 27 0.16 -1.89 2.28
CA ASN A 27 1.20 -2.70 1.64
C ASN A 27 1.57 -3.97 2.43
N TRP A 28 1.06 -4.14 3.65
CA TRP A 28 1.53 -5.17 4.58
C TRP A 28 1.48 -6.60 4.05
N THR A 29 0.47 -6.92 3.27
CA THR A 29 0.29 -8.27 2.68
C THR A 29 0.89 -8.43 1.28
N LEU A 30 1.47 -7.36 0.72
CA LEU A 30 1.96 -7.34 -0.67
C LEU A 30 3.46 -7.10 -0.78
N VAL A 31 4.05 -6.42 0.20
CA VAL A 31 5.42 -5.89 0.13
C VAL A 31 6.16 -6.30 1.38
N PRO A 32 7.38 -6.89 1.27
CA PRO A 32 8.19 -7.24 2.44
C PRO A 32 8.49 -6.02 3.32
N ALA A 33 8.50 -6.21 4.64
CA ALA A 33 8.78 -5.15 5.62
C ALA A 33 10.13 -4.44 5.36
N ALA A 34 11.15 -5.19 4.91
CA ALA A 34 12.43 -4.62 4.52
C ALA A 34 12.30 -3.56 3.42
N ARG A 35 11.47 -3.81 2.39
CA ARG A 35 11.23 -2.85 1.31
C ARG A 35 10.43 -1.64 1.78
N LEU A 36 9.46 -1.84 2.68
CA LEU A 36 8.73 -0.73 3.30
C LEU A 36 9.66 0.15 4.15
N ALA A 37 10.60 -0.47 4.85
CA ALA A 37 11.62 0.23 5.64
C ALA A 37 12.55 1.08 4.76
N GLU A 38 12.96 0.56 3.61
CA GLU A 38 13.76 1.29 2.62
C GLU A 38 13.02 2.57 2.14
N VAL A 39 11.74 2.45 1.79
CA VAL A 39 10.92 3.60 1.35
C VAL A 39 10.77 4.64 2.46
N LEU A 40 10.59 4.21 3.70
CA LEU A 40 10.44 5.10 4.86
C LEU A 40 11.78 5.63 5.42
N ALA A 41 12.91 5.20 4.86
CA ALA A 41 14.27 5.49 5.35
C ALA A 41 14.42 5.16 6.84
N THR A 42 14.06 3.93 7.23
CA THR A 42 14.10 3.44 8.61
C THR A 42 14.50 1.97 8.70
N SER A 43 14.51 1.41 9.90
CA SER A 43 14.72 -0.01 10.12
C SER A 43 13.45 -0.84 9.91
N GLU A 44 13.62 -2.10 9.56
CA GLU A 44 12.51 -3.06 9.48
C GLU A 44 11.80 -3.22 10.83
N GLU A 45 12.53 -3.12 11.93
CA GLU A 45 11.96 -3.16 13.27
C GLU A 45 10.92 -2.04 13.51
N ASN A 46 11.20 -0.82 13.05
CA ASN A 46 10.26 0.29 13.16
C ASN A 46 9.00 0.05 12.32
N VAL A 47 9.14 -0.51 11.11
CA VAL A 47 8.00 -0.89 10.27
C VAL A 47 7.16 -1.97 10.95
N ASN A 48 7.80 -2.98 11.52
CA ASN A 48 7.12 -4.04 12.28
C ASN A 48 6.38 -3.49 13.51
N ARG A 49 6.95 -2.49 14.21
CA ARG A 49 6.27 -1.81 15.33
C ARG A 49 5.03 -1.04 14.86
N LEU A 50 5.12 -0.32 13.72
CA LEU A 50 3.95 0.35 13.14
C LEU A 50 2.85 -0.64 12.79
N ALA A 51 3.20 -1.76 12.16
CA ALA A 51 2.25 -2.82 11.83
C ALA A 51 1.59 -3.42 13.07
N ALA A 52 2.41 -3.78 14.07
CA ALA A 52 1.95 -4.37 15.33
C ALA A 52 1.03 -3.41 16.10
N SER A 53 1.30 -2.10 16.09
CA SER A 53 0.46 -1.10 16.76
C SER A 53 -0.97 -1.03 16.20
N MET A 54 -1.16 -1.43 14.94
CA MET A 54 -2.46 -1.55 14.28
C MET A 54 -3.06 -2.96 14.35
N GLY A 55 -2.42 -3.90 15.08
CA GLY A 55 -2.87 -5.28 15.22
C GLY A 55 -2.60 -6.17 14.02
N LEU A 56 -1.73 -5.75 13.09
CA LEU A 56 -1.33 -6.60 11.97
C LEU A 56 -0.43 -7.74 12.45
N ARG A 57 -0.65 -8.93 11.93
CA ARG A 57 0.19 -10.10 12.24
C ARG A 57 1.57 -9.94 11.60
N PRO A 58 2.63 -10.51 12.22
CA PRO A 58 3.95 -10.55 11.59
C PRO A 58 3.90 -11.18 10.20
N GLN A 59 4.65 -10.60 9.28
CA GLN A 59 4.76 -11.16 7.94
C GLN A 59 5.43 -12.54 7.98
N ARG A 60 4.98 -13.44 7.12
CA ARG A 60 5.56 -14.77 6.93
C ARG A 60 5.72 -15.04 5.45
N GLY A 61 6.97 -15.05 4.97
CA GLY A 61 7.30 -15.47 3.61
C GLY A 61 6.57 -14.68 2.51
N ILE A 62 6.50 -13.36 2.64
CA ILE A 62 5.89 -12.54 1.60
C ILE A 62 6.84 -12.47 0.42
N GLU A 63 6.46 -13.18 -0.65
CA GLU A 63 7.08 -12.98 -1.95
C GLU A 63 6.63 -11.62 -2.52
N PRO A 64 7.55 -10.88 -3.15
CA PRO A 64 7.20 -9.59 -3.73
C PRO A 64 6.06 -9.73 -4.75
N TYR A 65 4.90 -9.18 -4.43
CA TYR A 65 3.72 -9.28 -5.28
C TYR A 65 3.93 -8.71 -6.70
N TRP A 66 4.87 -7.79 -6.86
CA TRP A 66 5.25 -7.22 -8.16
C TRP A 66 6.22 -8.09 -8.96
N SER A 67 6.74 -9.19 -8.43
CA SER A 67 7.51 -10.17 -9.20
C SER A 67 6.64 -10.92 -10.21
N ASP A 68 5.33 -10.95 -10.00
CA ASP A 68 4.35 -11.41 -10.97
C ASP A 68 4.09 -10.33 -12.04
N ALA A 69 3.85 -10.74 -13.28
CA ALA A 69 3.82 -9.88 -14.48
C ALA A 69 2.95 -8.60 -14.37
N ARG A 70 1.92 -8.59 -13.49
CA ARG A 70 1.00 -7.45 -13.29
C ARG A 70 0.82 -7.06 -11.84
N GLY A 71 1.50 -7.69 -10.90
CA GLY A 71 1.36 -7.39 -9.47
C GLY A 71 1.72 -5.96 -9.12
N TYR A 72 2.70 -5.38 -9.83
CA TYR A 72 3.11 -4.00 -9.64
C TYR A 72 1.96 -2.99 -9.81
N ILE A 73 0.94 -3.28 -10.64
CA ILE A 73 -0.22 -2.39 -10.84
C ILE A 73 -0.98 -2.18 -9.53
N THR A 74 -1.19 -3.25 -8.77
CA THR A 74 -1.87 -3.17 -7.46
C THR A 74 -1.08 -2.34 -6.47
N VAL A 75 0.23 -2.58 -6.37
CA VAL A 75 1.12 -1.84 -5.48
C VAL A 75 1.17 -0.36 -5.89
N LEU A 76 1.30 -0.08 -7.19
CA LEU A 76 1.32 1.28 -7.72
C LEU A 76 0.02 2.03 -7.40
N ARG A 77 -1.16 1.43 -7.67
CA ARG A 77 -2.48 2.03 -7.41
C ARG A 77 -2.71 2.32 -5.92
N ARG A 78 -2.27 1.42 -5.04
CA ARG A 78 -2.38 1.62 -3.59
C ARG A 78 -1.55 2.79 -3.08
N ASN A 79 -0.48 3.14 -3.80
CA ASN A 79 0.50 4.14 -3.37
C ASN A 79 0.51 5.42 -4.23
N TRP A 80 -0.35 5.51 -5.25
CA TRP A 80 -0.38 6.63 -6.20
C TRP A 80 -0.58 7.99 -5.54
N HIS A 81 -1.39 8.04 -4.47
CA HIS A 81 -1.65 9.22 -3.66
C HIS A 81 -0.83 9.28 -2.35
N LEU A 82 0.03 8.29 -2.08
CA LEU A 82 0.83 8.26 -0.86
C LEU A 82 2.28 8.68 -1.09
N LEU A 83 2.85 8.31 -2.23
CA LEU A 83 4.28 8.42 -2.48
C LEU A 83 4.59 9.28 -3.71
N PRO A 84 5.66 10.10 -3.69
CA PRO A 84 6.22 10.69 -4.89
C PRO A 84 6.86 9.61 -5.77
N TYR A 85 7.22 9.96 -7.01
CA TYR A 85 7.79 9.00 -7.97
C TYR A 85 9.04 8.29 -7.45
N ASP A 86 9.98 9.01 -6.87
CA ASP A 86 11.24 8.41 -6.40
C ASP A 86 10.99 7.30 -5.36
N GLN A 87 10.01 7.49 -4.46
CA GLN A 87 9.63 6.45 -3.50
C GLN A 87 8.80 5.32 -4.13
N LEU A 88 8.03 5.60 -5.19
CA LEU A 88 7.38 4.53 -5.97
C LEU A 88 8.39 3.68 -6.71
N LEU A 89 9.45 4.27 -7.26
CA LEU A 89 10.56 3.53 -7.89
C LEU A 89 11.25 2.63 -6.88
N THR A 90 11.58 3.16 -5.70
CA THR A 90 12.15 2.37 -4.60
C THR A 90 11.22 1.23 -4.19
N LEU A 91 9.92 1.51 -4.00
CA LEU A 91 8.94 0.51 -3.58
C LEU A 91 8.82 -0.64 -4.58
N LEU A 92 8.81 -0.32 -5.87
CA LEU A 92 8.62 -1.29 -6.95
C LEU A 92 9.93 -1.93 -7.42
N GLY A 93 11.09 -1.36 -7.07
CA GLY A 93 12.38 -1.80 -7.58
C GLY A 93 12.52 -1.59 -9.08
N LEU A 94 11.92 -0.53 -9.63
CA LEU A 94 11.93 -0.19 -11.04
C LEU A 94 12.81 1.02 -11.31
N THR A 95 13.37 1.09 -12.50
CA THR A 95 13.99 2.30 -13.01
C THR A 95 12.92 3.31 -13.43
N ARG A 96 13.35 4.55 -13.65
CA ARG A 96 12.48 5.64 -14.10
C ARG A 96 11.91 5.36 -15.50
N GLU A 97 12.73 4.81 -16.37
CA GLU A 97 12.38 4.45 -17.74
C GLU A 97 11.37 3.30 -17.77
N GLU A 98 11.60 2.26 -16.97
CA GLU A 98 10.67 1.12 -16.86
C GLU A 98 9.30 1.55 -16.34
N LEU A 99 9.24 2.38 -15.30
CA LEU A 99 7.95 2.84 -14.78
C LEU A 99 7.26 3.78 -15.77
N ALA A 100 8.00 4.67 -16.45
CA ALA A 100 7.44 5.55 -17.46
C ALA A 100 6.82 4.76 -18.61
N TRP A 101 7.55 3.75 -19.11
CA TRP A 101 7.04 2.86 -20.16
C TRP A 101 5.77 2.12 -19.70
N ARG A 102 5.77 1.52 -18.53
CA ARG A 102 4.60 0.81 -17.98
C ARG A 102 3.39 1.71 -17.79
N LEU A 103 3.58 2.96 -17.40
CA LEU A 103 2.49 3.92 -17.26
C LEU A 103 1.83 4.28 -18.59
N ILE A 104 2.61 4.36 -19.67
CA ILE A 104 2.13 4.78 -20.98
C ILE A 104 1.62 3.59 -21.78
N GLU A 105 2.39 2.50 -21.84
CA GLU A 105 2.19 1.39 -22.77
C GLU A 105 1.40 0.23 -22.16
N ASP A 106 1.43 0.05 -20.83
CA ASP A 106 0.78 -1.10 -20.19
C ASP A 106 -0.66 -0.77 -19.80
N ASP A 107 -1.60 -1.32 -20.55
CA ASP A 107 -3.04 -1.38 -20.21
C ASP A 107 -3.67 -0.02 -19.90
N PHE A 108 -3.22 1.06 -20.58
CA PHE A 108 -3.70 2.43 -20.33
C PHE A 108 -3.60 2.85 -18.85
N LEU A 109 -2.56 2.39 -18.17
CA LEU A 109 -2.45 2.50 -16.72
C LEU A 109 -2.48 3.96 -16.26
N PHE A 110 -1.78 4.87 -16.94
CA PHE A 110 -1.78 6.30 -16.60
C PHE A 110 -3.18 6.91 -16.75
N VAL A 111 -3.94 6.52 -17.78
CA VAL A 111 -5.34 6.93 -17.96
C VAL A 111 -6.21 6.44 -16.80
N LYS A 112 -6.05 5.18 -16.40
CA LYS A 112 -6.76 4.58 -15.25
C LYS A 112 -6.38 5.21 -13.89
N LEU A 113 -5.24 5.88 -13.81
CA LEU A 113 -4.80 6.66 -12.67
C LEU A 113 -5.24 8.14 -12.73
N GLY A 114 -6.08 8.49 -13.73
CA GLY A 114 -6.66 9.82 -13.87
C GLY A 114 -5.82 10.80 -14.68
N ASN A 115 -4.83 10.34 -15.46
CA ASN A 115 -3.91 11.17 -16.26
C ASN A 115 -3.12 12.22 -15.46
N VAL A 116 -2.98 12.00 -14.15
CA VAL A 116 -2.30 12.93 -13.27
C VAL A 116 -1.52 12.17 -12.19
N LYS A 117 -0.34 12.69 -11.85
CA LYS A 117 0.36 12.27 -10.64
C LYS A 117 0.11 13.31 -9.56
N PRO A 118 -0.60 12.96 -8.47
CA PRO A 118 -0.83 13.89 -7.37
C PRO A 118 0.50 14.34 -6.74
N ALA A 119 0.53 15.58 -6.28
CA ALA A 119 1.63 16.09 -5.49
C ALA A 119 1.65 15.37 -4.14
N CYS A 120 2.68 14.55 -3.93
CA CYS A 120 2.89 13.81 -2.69
C CYS A 120 4.22 14.25 -2.08
N GLU A 121 4.17 14.70 -0.85
CA GLU A 121 5.40 14.93 -0.07
C GLU A 121 6.12 13.59 0.20
N PRO A 122 7.45 13.57 0.19
CA PRO A 122 8.20 12.38 0.56
C PRO A 122 7.77 11.85 1.93
N LEU A 123 7.53 10.55 2.00
CA LEU A 123 7.13 9.88 3.23
C LEU A 123 8.36 9.35 3.96
N ARG A 124 8.58 9.81 5.19
CA ARG A 124 9.68 9.37 6.03
C ARG A 124 9.15 8.89 7.36
N TYR A 125 9.80 7.90 7.93
CA TYR A 125 9.50 7.45 9.27
C TYR A 125 9.64 8.58 10.28
N ARG A 126 8.67 8.65 11.18
CA ARG A 126 8.70 9.47 12.41
C ARG A 126 8.19 8.59 13.54
N ALA A 127 8.86 8.67 14.69
CA ALA A 127 8.36 7.97 15.87
C ALA A 127 6.90 8.42 16.14
N PRO A 128 5.95 7.48 16.29
CA PRO A 128 4.56 7.82 16.54
C PRO A 128 4.41 8.63 17.83
N ASP A 129 3.68 9.74 17.76
CA ASP A 129 3.27 10.48 18.93
C ASP A 129 2.06 9.81 19.64
N GLU A 130 1.62 10.35 20.78
CA GLU A 130 0.50 9.81 21.52
C GLU A 130 -0.81 9.78 20.71
N ARG A 131 -1.04 10.74 19.83
CA ARG A 131 -2.23 10.79 18.97
C ARG A 131 -2.18 9.64 17.97
N ALA A 132 -1.04 9.42 17.33
CA ALA A 132 -0.82 8.34 16.39
C ALA A 132 -0.96 6.97 17.08
N MET A 133 -0.38 6.82 18.29
CA MET A 133 -0.54 5.59 19.07
C MET A 133 -2.00 5.29 19.43
N ARG A 134 -2.77 6.27 19.88
CA ARG A 134 -4.22 6.10 20.14
C ARG A 134 -4.99 5.73 18.88
N GLY A 135 -4.65 6.35 17.75
CA GLY A 135 -5.28 6.03 16.45
C GLY A 135 -4.99 4.60 16.01
N ALA A 136 -3.75 4.14 16.15
CA ALA A 136 -3.35 2.78 15.83
C ALA A 136 -4.05 1.75 16.73
N ALA A 137 -4.12 2.00 18.05
CA ALA A 137 -4.83 1.13 18.99
C ALA A 137 -6.34 1.04 18.67
N ARG A 138 -6.94 2.10 18.14
CA ARG A 138 -8.33 2.06 17.67
C ARG A 138 -8.49 1.13 16.47
N ILE A 139 -7.56 1.12 15.53
CA ILE A 139 -7.56 0.19 14.39
C ILE A 139 -7.44 -1.25 14.91
N ASP A 140 -6.51 -1.52 15.83
CA ASP A 140 -6.34 -2.84 16.45
C ASP A 140 -7.62 -3.32 17.13
N SER A 141 -8.31 -2.44 17.88
CA SER A 141 -9.60 -2.73 18.50
C SER A 141 -10.68 -3.09 17.48
N LEU A 142 -10.77 -2.34 16.38
CA LEU A 142 -11.71 -2.63 15.29
C LEU A 142 -11.44 -3.99 14.65
N LEU A 143 -10.16 -4.33 14.40
CA LEU A 143 -9.79 -5.66 13.92
C LEU A 143 -10.21 -6.77 14.89
N GLY A 144 -10.09 -6.54 16.20
CA GLY A 144 -10.57 -7.46 17.21
C GLY A 144 -12.09 -7.69 17.16
N THR A 145 -12.85 -6.62 16.90
CA THR A 145 -14.32 -6.66 16.83
C THR A 145 -14.82 -7.37 15.57
N PHE A 146 -14.22 -7.12 14.40
CA PHE A 146 -14.65 -7.72 13.14
C PHE A 146 -13.99 -9.06 12.83
N GLY A 147 -13.09 -9.53 13.69
CA GLY A 147 -12.33 -10.77 13.53
C GLY A 147 -11.10 -10.59 12.64
N ARG A 148 -9.91 -10.69 13.23
CA ARG A 148 -8.63 -10.60 12.51
C ARG A 148 -8.51 -11.59 11.36
N GLU A 149 -9.17 -12.73 11.44
CA GLU A 149 -9.17 -13.76 10.41
C GLU A 149 -9.93 -13.37 9.16
N ALA A 150 -10.97 -12.55 9.28
CA ALA A 150 -11.70 -12.03 8.13
C ALA A 150 -10.82 -11.15 7.23
N PHE A 151 -9.86 -10.42 7.83
CA PHE A 151 -8.92 -9.57 7.10
C PHE A 151 -7.63 -10.29 6.68
N ALA A 152 -7.36 -11.46 7.26
CA ALA A 152 -6.20 -12.29 6.93
C ALA A 152 -6.52 -13.38 5.89
N ARG A 153 -7.78 -13.56 5.51
CA ARG A 153 -8.16 -14.47 4.43
C ARG A 153 -7.64 -13.92 3.10
N GLU A 154 -6.72 -14.64 2.52
CA GLU A 154 -6.49 -14.54 1.08
C GLU A 154 -7.73 -15.09 0.38
N GLU A 155 -8.59 -14.21 -0.10
CA GLU A 155 -9.63 -14.64 -1.01
C GLU A 155 -8.97 -15.10 -2.32
N PRO A 156 -9.24 -16.32 -2.79
CA PRO A 156 -8.78 -16.75 -4.09
C PRO A 156 -9.20 -15.73 -5.15
N ARG A 157 -8.30 -15.40 -6.06
CA ARG A 157 -8.62 -14.52 -7.19
C ARG A 157 -9.88 -15.07 -7.87
N PHE A 158 -10.89 -14.22 -8.07
CA PHE A 158 -12.18 -14.60 -8.66
C PHE A 158 -13.09 -15.47 -7.80
N SER A 159 -12.91 -15.56 -6.48
CA SER A 159 -13.83 -16.26 -5.56
C SER A 159 -15.29 -15.85 -5.72
N PHE A 160 -15.55 -14.58 -6.07
CA PHE A 160 -16.90 -14.08 -6.36
C PHE A 160 -17.59 -14.82 -7.53
N ILE A 161 -16.84 -15.38 -8.49
CA ILE A 161 -17.43 -16.17 -9.59
C ILE A 161 -18.06 -17.45 -9.06
N GLU A 162 -17.48 -18.07 -8.04
CA GLU A 162 -18.03 -19.26 -7.41
C GLU A 162 -19.31 -18.97 -6.63
N GLU A 163 -19.41 -17.78 -6.01
CA GLU A 163 -20.64 -17.35 -5.35
C GLU A 163 -21.79 -17.18 -6.35
N PHE A 164 -21.52 -16.64 -7.54
CA PHE A 164 -22.52 -16.52 -8.61
C PHE A 164 -22.92 -17.85 -9.23
N ARG A 165 -22.07 -18.88 -9.15
CA ARG A 165 -22.36 -20.22 -9.65
C ARG A 165 -23.18 -21.07 -8.69
N ARG A 166 -23.30 -20.69 -7.43
CA ARG A 166 -24.13 -21.45 -6.47
C ARG A 166 -25.61 -21.26 -6.81
N PRO A 167 -26.38 -22.35 -7.00
CA PRO A 167 -27.82 -22.24 -7.17
C PRO A 167 -28.39 -21.50 -5.96
N ARG A 168 -29.20 -20.48 -6.18
CA ARG A 168 -29.99 -19.90 -5.09
C ARG A 168 -31.05 -20.88 -4.68
N PRO A 169 -31.27 -21.13 -3.38
CA PRO A 169 -32.33 -22.00 -2.89
C PRO A 169 -33.71 -21.53 -3.32
#